data_2b8992c3cf6d62d3526f36f9f704851f
#
_entry.id   2b8992c3cf6d62d3526f36f9f704851f
#
_cell.length_a   1.000
_cell.length_b   1.000
_cell.length_c   1.000
_cell.angle_alpha   90.00
_cell.angle_beta   90.00
_cell.angle_gamma   90.00
#
_symmetry.space_group_name_H-M   'P 1'
#
loop_
_entity.id
_entity.type
_entity.pdbx_description
1 polymer ?
#
loop_
_entity_poly.entity_id
_entity_poly.type
_entity_poly.pdbx_seq_one_letter_code
_entity_poly.pdbx_strand_id
1 'polypeptide(L)'
;MRTAIQGGWVIGWQNSQHCVLDEGIVIYNGNTIEFVGFPGDSDCPKPDRTINASGKLISPGFINLHCIANFDLQILNIDHPRSEGYNRPSWVIEPNAKTIMDDDDFRISADFSVASLLKCGNTSFGAVTTGLTKFWDDADAEPYALAEASERLGARAWLSHLYQEACDYTDDNGTPRRIWDRSKAQTGLDKALNFIKYANQSGSERLNGFLFPYQTARCSDELLKETMHQSQSLGNIHVRSHFSQRIEEFKQHKAKTDKSMVEWLQSIGFLGGQVSLIHAKY
;
A
#
# COMPACT_ATOMS: atom_id res chain seq x y z
N MET A 1 14.70 12.39 25.35
CA MET A 1 14.80 11.37 26.40
C MET A 1 15.20 10.05 25.74
N ARG A 2 16.39 9.57 26.07
CA ARG A 2 16.93 8.31 25.55
C ARG A 2 16.27 7.13 26.26
N THR A 3 15.68 6.23 25.52
CA THR A 3 15.10 5.00 26.07
C THR A 3 15.88 3.80 25.57
N ALA A 4 16.31 2.95 26.47
CA ALA A 4 16.91 1.65 26.14
C ALA A 4 15.87 0.54 26.21
N ILE A 5 15.97 -0.45 25.32
CA ILE A 5 15.32 -1.76 25.40
C ILE A 5 16.46 -2.76 25.52
N GLN A 6 16.52 -3.54 26.61
CA GLN A 6 17.71 -4.31 26.97
C GLN A 6 17.37 -5.68 27.55
N GLY A 7 18.27 -6.64 27.41
CA GLY A 7 18.24 -7.93 28.11
C GLY A 7 17.50 -9.02 27.33
N GLY A 8 17.30 -8.82 26.04
CA GLY A 8 16.76 -9.81 25.12
C GLY A 8 17.68 -10.07 23.94
N TRP A 9 17.28 -10.93 23.04
CA TRP A 9 17.96 -11.10 21.78
C TRP A 9 17.58 -9.95 20.85
N VAL A 10 18.58 -9.24 20.30
CA VAL A 10 18.37 -8.13 19.37
C VAL A 10 18.73 -8.56 17.95
N ILE A 11 17.78 -8.42 17.04
CA ILE A 11 18.07 -8.50 15.60
C ILE A 11 18.57 -7.12 15.16
N GLY A 12 19.88 -7.03 14.93
CA GLY A 12 20.56 -5.82 14.49
C GLY A 12 21.05 -5.87 13.05
N TRP A 13 21.65 -4.79 12.64
CA TRP A 13 22.33 -4.65 11.35
C TRP A 13 23.71 -4.07 11.58
N GLN A 14 24.75 -4.86 11.33
CA GLN A 14 26.16 -4.47 11.49
C GLN A 14 26.98 -5.01 10.32
N ASN A 15 27.98 -4.27 9.90
CA ASN A 15 28.87 -4.67 8.80
C ASN A 15 28.11 -5.12 7.52
N SER A 16 27.05 -4.41 7.16
CA SER A 16 26.20 -4.69 5.99
C SER A 16 25.48 -6.06 6.01
N GLN A 17 25.27 -6.63 7.19
CA GLN A 17 24.53 -7.89 7.36
C GLN A 17 23.69 -7.90 8.63
N HIS A 18 22.68 -8.78 8.64
CA HIS A 18 21.93 -9.03 9.86
C HIS A 18 22.80 -9.76 10.89
N CYS A 19 22.64 -9.37 12.16
CA CYS A 19 23.26 -10.04 13.28
C CYS A 19 22.24 -10.26 14.39
N VAL A 20 22.54 -11.24 15.27
CA VAL A 20 21.77 -11.50 16.48
C VAL A 20 22.67 -11.25 17.66
N LEU A 21 22.28 -10.31 18.54
CA LEU A 21 23.01 -9.96 19.74
C LEU A 21 22.28 -10.55 20.94
N ASP A 22 22.89 -11.51 21.64
CA ASP A 22 22.36 -12.07 22.87
C ASP A 22 22.62 -11.08 24.01
N GLU A 23 21.61 -10.84 24.86
CA GLU A 23 21.64 -9.79 25.89
C GLU A 23 21.94 -8.39 25.33
N GLY A 24 21.50 -8.14 24.08
CA GLY A 24 21.74 -6.87 23.40
C GLY A 24 20.93 -5.70 23.95
N ILE A 25 21.25 -4.51 23.45
CA ILE A 25 20.57 -3.26 23.78
C ILE A 25 20.26 -2.47 22.52
N VAL A 26 19.06 -1.88 22.48
CA VAL A 26 18.67 -0.85 21.50
C VAL A 26 18.40 0.43 22.25
N ILE A 27 19.04 1.52 21.88
CA ILE A 27 18.79 2.85 22.46
C ILE A 27 18.20 3.76 21.38
N TYR A 28 17.08 4.39 21.70
CA TYR A 28 16.44 5.35 20.82
C TYR A 28 16.09 6.65 21.54
N ASN A 29 16.01 7.72 20.76
CA ASN A 29 15.63 9.05 21.24
C ASN A 29 14.60 9.64 20.27
N GLY A 30 13.37 9.85 20.75
CA GLY A 30 12.27 10.24 19.89
C GLY A 30 12.02 9.20 18.80
N ASN A 31 12.23 9.57 17.53
CA ASN A 31 12.01 8.76 16.33
C ASN A 31 13.30 8.13 15.77
N THR A 32 14.44 8.30 16.44
CA THR A 32 15.74 7.88 15.93
C THR A 32 16.37 6.80 16.81
N ILE A 33 16.83 5.69 16.21
CA ILE A 33 17.68 4.70 16.87
C ILE A 33 19.10 5.28 16.90
N GLU A 34 19.64 5.48 18.11
CA GLU A 34 20.98 6.03 18.32
C GLU A 34 22.04 4.94 18.45
N PHE A 35 21.65 3.75 18.97
CA PHE A 35 22.61 2.69 19.23
C PHE A 35 21.94 1.31 19.17
N VAL A 36 22.67 0.33 18.63
CA VAL A 36 22.36 -1.11 18.67
C VAL A 36 23.66 -1.87 18.92
N GLY A 37 23.79 -2.56 20.04
CA GLY A 37 25.01 -3.24 20.44
C GLY A 37 24.88 -3.92 21.80
N PHE A 38 25.94 -3.83 22.61
CA PHE A 38 25.94 -4.36 23.97
C PHE A 38 26.01 -3.24 25.02
N PRO A 39 25.45 -3.43 26.23
CA PRO A 39 25.48 -2.42 27.29
C PRO A 39 26.89 -1.99 27.74
N GLY A 40 27.91 -2.80 27.46
CA GLY A 40 29.31 -2.54 27.82
C GLY A 40 30.15 -1.92 26.72
N ASP A 41 29.58 -1.68 25.54
CA ASP A 41 30.32 -1.08 24.42
C ASP A 41 30.72 0.37 24.74
N SER A 42 31.91 0.77 24.31
CA SER A 42 32.51 2.07 24.66
C SER A 42 31.72 3.27 24.13
N ASP A 43 30.96 3.07 23.04
CA ASP A 43 30.11 4.06 22.38
C ASP A 43 28.64 3.95 22.76
N CYS A 44 28.28 3.04 23.70
CA CYS A 44 26.93 2.88 24.20
C CYS A 44 26.48 4.12 24.98
N PRO A 45 25.49 4.90 24.48
CA PRO A 45 25.02 6.10 25.18
C PRO A 45 24.31 5.74 26.49
N LYS A 46 24.43 6.60 27.50
CA LYS A 46 23.68 6.41 28.74
C LYS A 46 22.20 6.69 28.52
N PRO A 47 21.30 5.71 28.81
CA PRO A 47 19.87 5.91 28.71
C PRO A 47 19.32 6.68 29.92
N ASP A 48 18.23 7.44 29.71
CA ASP A 48 17.45 8.06 30.77
C ASP A 48 16.43 7.07 31.37
N ARG A 49 16.00 6.10 30.55
CA ARG A 49 15.01 5.07 30.90
C ARG A 49 15.40 3.74 30.26
N THR A 50 15.17 2.64 30.98
CA THR A 50 15.39 1.28 30.48
C THR A 50 14.11 0.45 30.55
N ILE A 51 13.81 -0.25 29.46
CA ILE A 51 12.75 -1.25 29.36
C ILE A 51 13.42 -2.62 29.40
N ASN A 52 13.07 -3.43 30.39
CA ASN A 52 13.58 -4.80 30.50
C ASN A 52 12.88 -5.71 29.47
N ALA A 53 13.65 -6.30 28.57
CA ALA A 53 13.21 -7.24 27.55
C ALA A 53 13.82 -8.65 27.74
N SER A 54 14.23 -9.01 28.96
CA SER A 54 14.78 -10.35 29.27
C SER A 54 13.84 -11.44 28.77
N GLY A 55 14.41 -12.42 28.06
CA GLY A 55 13.66 -13.52 27.45
C GLY A 55 12.77 -13.14 26.26
N LYS A 56 12.95 -11.96 25.68
CA LYS A 56 12.22 -11.49 24.51
C LYS A 56 13.14 -11.30 23.30
N LEU A 57 12.54 -11.32 22.12
CA LEU A 57 13.18 -10.91 20.88
C LEU A 57 12.88 -9.43 20.64
N ILE A 58 13.93 -8.64 20.42
CA ILE A 58 13.85 -7.24 20.01
C ILE A 58 14.20 -7.19 18.52
N SER A 59 13.27 -6.75 17.69
CA SER A 59 13.46 -6.67 16.25
C SER A 59 12.92 -5.34 15.70
N PRO A 60 13.35 -4.89 14.51
CA PRO A 60 12.62 -3.90 13.75
C PRO A 60 11.17 -4.31 13.56
N GLY A 61 10.26 -3.35 13.50
CA GLY A 61 8.87 -3.63 13.14
C GLY A 61 8.75 -4.18 11.72
N PHE A 62 7.74 -4.99 11.46
CA PHE A 62 7.49 -5.53 10.14
C PHE A 62 7.06 -4.44 9.16
N ILE A 63 7.42 -4.63 7.89
CA ILE A 63 7.03 -3.78 6.77
C ILE A 63 6.04 -4.57 5.92
N ASN A 64 4.77 -4.16 5.91
CA ASN A 64 3.75 -4.76 5.06
C ASN A 64 3.69 -4.04 3.72
N LEU A 65 4.27 -4.62 2.69
CA LEU A 65 4.36 -4.00 1.36
C LEU A 65 3.05 -4.05 0.57
N HIS A 66 2.06 -4.83 1.02
CA HIS A 66 0.80 -5.00 0.30
C HIS A 66 -0.36 -5.21 1.29
N CYS A 67 -0.78 -4.14 1.91
CA CYS A 67 -1.86 -4.14 2.90
C CYS A 67 -3.19 -3.76 2.24
N ILE A 68 -4.19 -4.64 2.32
CA ILE A 68 -5.58 -4.29 1.95
C ILE A 68 -6.26 -3.83 3.25
N ALA A 69 -6.03 -2.57 3.60
CA ALA A 69 -6.27 -2.06 4.94
C ALA A 69 -7.75 -2.13 5.38
N ASN A 70 -8.70 -1.85 4.48
CA ASN A 70 -10.12 -1.80 4.82
C ASN A 70 -10.90 -3.07 4.46
N PHE A 71 -10.21 -4.11 4.00
CA PHE A 71 -10.85 -5.30 3.45
C PHE A 71 -11.69 -6.06 4.49
N ASP A 72 -11.18 -6.21 5.70
CA ASP A 72 -11.83 -7.02 6.73
C ASP A 72 -13.19 -6.46 7.16
N LEU A 73 -13.36 -5.14 7.22
CA LEU A 73 -14.63 -4.52 7.53
C LEU A 73 -15.55 -4.49 6.31
N GLN A 74 -15.02 -4.31 5.13
CA GLN A 74 -15.79 -4.33 3.89
C GLN A 74 -16.38 -5.72 3.60
N ILE A 75 -15.67 -6.79 3.96
CA ILE A 75 -16.16 -8.16 3.76
C ILE A 75 -17.45 -8.45 4.56
N LEU A 76 -17.65 -7.76 5.66
CA LEU A 76 -18.88 -7.87 6.45
C LEU A 76 -20.12 -7.34 5.71
N ASN A 77 -19.92 -6.50 4.70
CA ASN A 77 -20.97 -5.94 3.87
C ASN A 77 -21.18 -6.72 2.56
N ILE A 78 -20.41 -7.78 2.31
CA ILE A 78 -20.53 -8.62 1.13
C ILE A 78 -21.49 -9.76 1.45
N ASP A 79 -22.79 -9.54 1.20
CA ASP A 79 -23.81 -10.57 1.30
C ASP A 79 -23.89 -11.39 -0.01
N HIS A 80 -22.83 -12.18 -0.29
CA HIS A 80 -22.88 -13.10 -1.42
C HIS A 80 -22.10 -14.39 -1.19
N PRO A 81 -22.81 -15.53 -0.96
CA PRO A 81 -22.20 -16.83 -0.67
C PRO A 81 -21.52 -17.48 -1.90
N ARG A 82 -21.56 -16.85 -3.07
CA ARG A 82 -21.03 -17.40 -4.33
C ARG A 82 -20.15 -16.40 -5.10
N SER A 83 -19.34 -15.61 -4.43
CA SER A 83 -18.34 -14.84 -5.15
C SER A 83 -17.29 -15.81 -5.71
N GLU A 84 -17.55 -16.44 -6.83
CA GLU A 84 -16.51 -17.00 -7.68
C GLU A 84 -15.66 -15.85 -8.17
N GLY A 85 -14.73 -15.41 -7.32
CA GLY A 85 -13.90 -14.26 -7.57
C GLY A 85 -14.73 -12.97 -7.70
N TYR A 86 -14.08 -11.89 -7.89
CA TYR A 86 -14.55 -10.51 -7.97
C TYR A 86 -15.63 -10.21 -9.02
N ASN A 87 -16.70 -10.99 -9.07
CA ASN A 87 -17.86 -10.75 -9.91
C ASN A 87 -18.65 -9.57 -9.36
N ARG A 88 -18.33 -8.38 -9.84
CA ARG A 88 -19.08 -7.18 -9.49
C ARG A 88 -20.39 -7.16 -10.28
N PRO A 89 -21.54 -6.95 -9.62
CA PRO A 89 -22.82 -6.85 -10.32
C PRO A 89 -22.91 -5.59 -11.19
N SER A 90 -23.81 -5.58 -12.15
CA SER A 90 -24.00 -4.47 -13.10
C SER A 90 -24.28 -3.12 -12.43
N TRP A 91 -24.99 -3.10 -11.31
CA TRP A 91 -25.33 -1.85 -10.62
C TRP A 91 -24.11 -1.03 -10.15
N VAL A 92 -22.94 -1.66 -9.95
CA VAL A 92 -21.73 -0.93 -9.50
C VAL A 92 -21.20 0.06 -10.53
N ILE A 93 -21.58 -0.09 -11.81
CA ILE A 93 -21.21 0.83 -12.88
C ILE A 93 -22.21 1.96 -13.10
N GLU A 94 -23.33 1.94 -12.40
CA GLU A 94 -24.36 2.99 -12.53
C GLU A 94 -23.83 4.32 -11.98
N PRO A 95 -24.12 5.46 -12.65
CA PRO A 95 -23.59 6.76 -12.25
C PRO A 95 -23.90 7.18 -10.81
N ASN A 96 -25.01 6.65 -10.25
CA ASN A 96 -25.47 6.96 -8.90
C ASN A 96 -25.30 5.77 -7.93
N ALA A 97 -24.47 4.79 -8.27
CA ALA A 97 -24.20 3.68 -7.36
C ALA A 97 -23.73 4.22 -6.01
N LYS A 98 -24.45 3.82 -4.95
CA LYS A 98 -24.09 4.23 -3.59
C LYS A 98 -22.84 3.50 -3.13
N THR A 99 -21.98 4.20 -2.40
CA THR A 99 -20.94 3.54 -1.61
C THR A 99 -21.58 2.72 -0.51
N ILE A 100 -21.01 1.55 -0.25
CA ILE A 100 -21.41 0.73 0.90
C ILE A 100 -20.96 1.40 2.21
N MET A 101 -19.84 2.11 2.15
CA MET A 101 -19.24 2.83 3.28
C MET A 101 -19.32 4.34 3.02
N ASP A 102 -19.67 5.10 4.04
CA ASP A 102 -19.57 6.54 4.06
C ASP A 102 -18.21 7.00 4.65
N ASP A 103 -17.99 8.30 4.79
CA ASP A 103 -16.73 8.86 5.28
C ASP A 103 -16.45 8.48 6.74
N ASP A 104 -17.48 8.32 7.57
CA ASP A 104 -17.32 7.90 8.97
C ASP A 104 -16.98 6.42 9.06
N ASP A 105 -17.55 5.59 8.21
CA ASP A 105 -17.19 4.17 8.07
C ASP A 105 -15.70 4.02 7.68
N PHE A 106 -15.21 4.86 6.75
CA PHE A 106 -13.79 4.86 6.38
C PHE A 106 -12.88 5.25 7.54
N ARG A 107 -13.27 6.21 8.38
CA ARG A 107 -12.49 6.60 9.57
C ARG A 107 -12.41 5.46 10.58
N ILE A 108 -13.56 4.82 10.90
CA ILE A 108 -13.60 3.68 11.83
C ILE A 108 -12.77 2.52 11.28
N SER A 109 -12.94 2.22 10.00
CA SER A 109 -12.20 1.16 9.31
C SER A 109 -10.68 1.41 9.31
N ALA A 110 -10.26 2.64 9.07
CA ALA A 110 -8.86 3.03 9.10
C ALA A 110 -8.25 2.86 10.49
N ASP A 111 -8.95 3.29 11.54
CA ASP A 111 -8.51 3.13 12.92
C ASP A 111 -8.33 1.66 13.29
N PHE A 112 -9.32 0.85 12.99
CA PHE A 112 -9.27 -0.59 13.22
C PHE A 112 -8.10 -1.24 12.48
N SER A 113 -7.93 -0.92 11.19
CA SER A 113 -6.89 -1.49 10.34
C SER A 113 -5.50 -1.14 10.81
N VAL A 114 -5.23 0.15 11.08
CA VAL A 114 -3.92 0.61 11.53
C VAL A 114 -3.60 0.05 12.93
N ALA A 115 -4.57 0.04 13.84
CA ALA A 115 -4.38 -0.56 15.16
C ALA A 115 -4.08 -2.06 15.07
N SER A 116 -4.78 -2.79 14.20
CA SER A 116 -4.55 -4.22 13.96
C SER A 116 -3.17 -4.49 13.38
N LEU A 117 -2.72 -3.69 12.40
CA LEU A 117 -1.37 -3.77 11.84
C LEU A 117 -0.30 -3.60 12.92
N LEU A 118 -0.42 -2.56 13.75
CA LEU A 118 0.52 -2.30 14.85
C LEU A 118 0.51 -3.42 15.89
N LYS A 119 -0.66 -3.95 16.25
CA LYS A 119 -0.78 -5.10 17.19
C LYS A 119 -0.15 -6.37 16.62
N CYS A 120 -0.12 -6.53 15.29
CA CYS A 120 0.58 -7.63 14.61
C CYS A 120 2.06 -7.33 14.36
N GLY A 121 2.61 -6.23 14.90
CA GLY A 121 4.01 -5.86 14.76
C GLY A 121 4.36 -5.16 13.45
N ASN A 122 3.39 -4.81 12.60
CA ASN A 122 3.63 -4.03 11.38
C ASN A 122 3.70 -2.55 11.74
N THR A 123 4.89 -1.97 11.71
CA THR A 123 5.11 -0.54 11.98
C THR A 123 5.12 0.33 10.74
N SER A 124 5.22 -0.30 9.57
CA SER A 124 5.20 0.35 8.27
C SER A 124 4.33 -0.44 7.29
N PHE A 125 3.56 0.25 6.47
CA PHE A 125 2.72 -0.43 5.49
C PHE A 125 2.50 0.40 4.22
N GLY A 126 2.32 -0.30 3.10
CA GLY A 126 1.84 0.27 1.84
C GLY A 126 0.42 -0.20 1.57
N ALA A 127 -0.57 0.66 1.73
CA ALA A 127 -1.96 0.28 1.56
C ALA A 127 -2.36 0.14 0.09
N VAL A 128 -3.27 -0.78 -0.15
CA VAL A 128 -4.15 -0.79 -1.31
C VAL A 128 -5.43 -0.13 -0.87
N THR A 129 -5.73 1.03 -1.42
CA THR A 129 -7.06 1.60 -1.31
C THR A 129 -8.01 0.76 -2.14
N THR A 130 -9.17 0.47 -1.60
CA THR A 130 -10.01 -0.57 -2.17
C THR A 130 -11.13 0.00 -3.01
N GLY A 131 -11.09 -0.22 -4.29
CA GLY A 131 -12.27 -0.05 -5.15
C GLY A 131 -13.33 -1.13 -4.94
N LEU A 132 -13.44 -1.73 -3.74
CA LEU A 132 -14.45 -2.76 -3.46
C LEU A 132 -15.83 -2.15 -3.25
N THR A 133 -15.88 -0.93 -2.78
CA THR A 133 -17.14 -0.22 -2.47
C THR A 133 -17.71 0.50 -3.67
N LYS A 134 -16.85 0.93 -4.60
CA LYS A 134 -17.25 1.59 -5.84
C LYS A 134 -16.40 1.17 -7.03
N PHE A 135 -16.96 1.44 -8.19
CA PHE A 135 -16.28 1.35 -9.44
C PHE A 135 -15.38 2.59 -9.60
N TRP A 136 -14.20 2.44 -10.16
CA TRP A 136 -13.20 3.50 -10.32
C TRP A 136 -12.76 4.21 -9.03
N ASP A 137 -12.97 3.58 -7.88
CA ASP A 137 -12.53 4.14 -6.59
C ASP A 137 -12.97 5.62 -6.40
N ASP A 138 -14.28 5.80 -6.31
CA ASP A 138 -14.84 7.13 -6.03
C ASP A 138 -14.80 7.49 -4.53
N ALA A 139 -14.20 6.66 -3.68
CA ALA A 139 -14.08 6.91 -2.23
C ALA A 139 -12.92 7.83 -1.92
N ASP A 140 -13.14 9.13 -1.97
CA ASP A 140 -12.10 10.14 -1.73
C ASP A 140 -11.55 10.11 -0.31
N ALA A 141 -12.37 9.76 0.69
CA ALA A 141 -12.00 9.78 2.10
C ALA A 141 -10.99 8.70 2.51
N GLU A 142 -10.94 7.56 1.83
CA GLU A 142 -10.19 6.39 2.30
C GLU A 142 -8.69 6.64 2.55
N PRO A 143 -7.89 7.16 1.60
CA PRO A 143 -6.47 7.38 1.85
C PRO A 143 -6.21 8.46 2.91
N TYR A 144 -7.08 9.46 3.02
CA TYR A 144 -6.96 10.50 4.05
C TYR A 144 -7.29 9.94 5.44
N ALA A 145 -8.33 9.13 5.58
CA ALA A 145 -8.65 8.45 6.84
C ALA A 145 -7.51 7.53 7.31
N LEU A 146 -6.89 6.79 6.39
CA LEU A 146 -5.70 5.97 6.70
C LEU A 146 -4.50 6.83 7.11
N ALA A 147 -4.31 8.00 6.48
CA ALA A 147 -3.25 8.93 6.84
C ALA A 147 -3.45 9.47 8.27
N GLU A 148 -4.64 9.95 8.58
CA GLU A 148 -5.00 10.46 9.91
C GLU A 148 -4.85 9.39 11.00
N ALA A 149 -5.34 8.18 10.75
CA ALA A 149 -5.20 7.05 11.68
C ALA A 149 -3.71 6.68 11.89
N SER A 150 -2.91 6.67 10.82
CA SER A 150 -1.47 6.38 10.88
C SER A 150 -0.72 7.41 11.71
N GLU A 151 -1.00 8.70 11.51
CA GLU A 151 -0.40 9.78 12.29
C GLU A 151 -0.77 9.68 13.77
N ARG A 152 -2.04 9.49 14.09
CA ARG A 152 -2.53 9.39 15.46
C ARG A 152 -2.00 8.16 16.20
N LEU A 153 -1.91 7.02 15.53
CA LEU A 153 -1.49 5.75 16.13
C LEU A 153 0.02 5.49 16.02
N GLY A 154 0.75 6.27 15.21
CA GLY A 154 2.20 6.20 15.13
C GLY A 154 2.75 5.22 14.10
N ALA A 155 1.97 4.81 13.10
CA ALA A 155 2.43 3.97 12.00
C ALA A 155 3.10 4.79 10.87
N ARG A 156 3.98 4.14 10.08
CA ARG A 156 4.48 4.68 8.82
C ARG A 156 3.62 4.16 7.68
N ALA A 157 3.10 5.06 6.86
CA ALA A 157 2.17 4.73 5.79
C ALA A 157 2.62 5.27 4.44
N TRP A 158 2.52 4.41 3.42
CA TRP A 158 2.59 4.76 2.00
C TRP A 158 1.19 4.57 1.43
N LEU A 159 0.58 5.67 0.99
CA LEU A 159 -0.83 5.71 0.59
C LEU A 159 -1.00 6.37 -0.78
N SER A 160 -2.09 6.03 -1.45
CA SER A 160 -2.48 6.60 -2.73
C SER A 160 -3.98 6.43 -2.97
N HIS A 161 -4.56 7.27 -3.82
CA HIS A 161 -5.73 6.86 -4.58
C HIS A 161 -5.30 5.87 -5.66
N LEU A 162 -6.06 4.79 -5.84
CA LEU A 162 -5.92 3.94 -7.02
C LEU A 162 -6.64 4.57 -8.22
N TYR A 163 -6.16 4.30 -9.43
CA TYR A 163 -6.81 4.73 -10.67
C TYR A 163 -6.63 3.70 -11.78
N GLN A 164 -7.59 3.65 -12.68
CA GLN A 164 -7.63 2.72 -13.82
C GLN A 164 -8.61 3.23 -14.88
N GLU A 165 -8.45 2.81 -16.13
CA GLU A 165 -9.38 3.13 -17.22
C GLU A 165 -10.47 2.09 -17.39
N ALA A 166 -10.17 0.83 -17.10
CA ALA A 166 -11.11 -0.26 -17.29
C ALA A 166 -11.64 -0.83 -16.00
N CYS A 167 -12.88 -1.23 -16.04
CA CYS A 167 -13.51 -1.98 -14.96
C CYS A 167 -14.24 -3.21 -15.47
N ASP A 168 -14.09 -4.30 -14.73
CA ASP A 168 -14.76 -5.56 -15.03
C ASP A 168 -16.02 -5.68 -14.17
N TYR A 169 -17.12 -6.10 -14.77
CA TYR A 169 -18.37 -6.38 -14.10
C TYR A 169 -19.05 -7.59 -14.74
N THR A 170 -20.05 -8.13 -14.09
CA THR A 170 -20.90 -9.19 -14.61
C THR A 170 -22.26 -8.61 -14.93
N ASP A 171 -22.71 -8.78 -16.17
CA ASP A 171 -24.03 -8.32 -16.57
C ASP A 171 -25.15 -9.19 -15.94
N ASP A 172 -26.40 -8.76 -16.12
CA ASP A 172 -27.56 -9.42 -15.51
C ASP A 172 -27.79 -10.86 -16.02
N ASN A 173 -27.13 -11.23 -17.11
CA ASN A 173 -27.13 -12.59 -17.65
C ASN A 173 -25.95 -13.43 -17.14
N GLY A 174 -25.15 -12.92 -16.21
CA GLY A 174 -23.99 -13.61 -15.68
C GLY A 174 -22.76 -13.54 -16.59
N THR A 175 -22.76 -12.70 -17.64
CA THR A 175 -21.65 -12.61 -18.60
C THR A 175 -20.62 -11.59 -18.14
N PRO A 176 -19.32 -11.95 -18.05
CA PRO A 176 -18.26 -10.99 -17.74
C PRO A 176 -18.15 -9.92 -18.83
N ARG A 177 -18.08 -8.66 -18.42
CA ARG A 177 -17.94 -7.49 -19.28
C ARG A 177 -16.82 -6.61 -18.78
N ARG A 178 -16.30 -5.80 -19.71
CA ARG A 178 -15.31 -4.75 -19.41
C ARG A 178 -15.74 -3.45 -20.08
N ILE A 179 -15.74 -2.37 -19.32
CA ILE A 179 -15.93 -1.03 -19.84
C ILE A 179 -14.64 -0.22 -19.65
N TRP A 180 -14.44 0.76 -20.52
CA TRP A 180 -13.31 1.67 -20.51
C TRP A 180 -13.82 3.10 -20.41
N ASP A 181 -13.21 3.89 -19.50
CA ASP A 181 -13.52 5.31 -19.34
C ASP A 181 -12.24 6.08 -18.99
N ARG A 182 -11.73 6.79 -20.01
CA ARG A 182 -10.51 7.59 -19.87
C ARG A 182 -10.66 8.77 -18.91
N SER A 183 -11.87 9.34 -18.82
CA SER A 183 -12.12 10.49 -17.94
C SER A 183 -12.03 10.08 -16.47
N LYS A 184 -12.45 8.89 -16.13
CA LYS A 184 -12.33 8.31 -14.79
C LYS A 184 -10.88 8.06 -14.41
N ALA A 185 -10.07 7.56 -15.34
CA ALA A 185 -8.65 7.36 -15.13
C ALA A 185 -7.93 8.69 -14.85
N GLN A 186 -8.22 9.74 -15.62
CA GLN A 186 -7.64 11.06 -15.42
C GLN A 186 -8.03 11.63 -14.04
N THR A 187 -9.32 11.57 -13.70
CA THR A 187 -9.81 12.01 -12.39
C THR A 187 -9.11 11.26 -11.25
N GLY A 188 -8.91 9.95 -11.38
CA GLY A 188 -8.22 9.14 -10.38
C GLY A 188 -6.73 9.48 -10.27
N LEU A 189 -6.05 9.74 -11.39
CA LEU A 189 -4.66 10.21 -11.39
C LEU A 189 -4.55 11.58 -10.69
N ASP A 190 -5.47 12.52 -10.99
CA ASP A 190 -5.50 13.83 -10.35
C ASP A 190 -5.70 13.73 -8.83
N LYS A 191 -6.57 12.82 -8.38
CA LYS A 191 -6.75 12.51 -6.95
C LYS A 191 -5.47 11.95 -6.32
N ALA A 192 -4.77 11.05 -6.99
CA ALA A 192 -3.50 10.50 -6.51
C ALA A 192 -2.43 11.61 -6.39
N LEU A 193 -2.33 12.49 -7.38
CA LEU A 193 -1.41 13.64 -7.33
C LEU A 193 -1.75 14.62 -6.20
N ASN A 194 -3.04 14.89 -5.96
CA ASN A 194 -3.50 15.70 -4.85
C ASN A 194 -3.18 15.09 -3.50
N PHE A 195 -3.32 13.76 -3.36
CA PHE A 195 -2.93 13.06 -2.14
C PHE A 195 -1.41 13.12 -1.90
N ILE A 196 -0.59 12.94 -2.93
CA ILE A 196 0.87 13.10 -2.84
C ILE A 196 1.24 14.51 -2.34
N LYS A 197 0.59 15.53 -2.89
CA LYS A 197 0.78 16.92 -2.44
C LYS A 197 0.39 17.09 -0.98
N TYR A 198 -0.75 16.54 -0.55
CA TYR A 198 -1.18 16.54 0.85
C TYR A 198 -0.15 15.86 1.76
N ALA A 199 0.33 14.66 1.40
CA ALA A 199 1.34 13.94 2.16
C ALA A 199 2.64 14.75 2.31
N ASN A 200 3.11 15.37 1.24
CA ASN A 200 4.32 16.21 1.25
C ASN A 200 4.15 17.48 2.09
N GLN A 201 2.95 18.05 2.16
CA GLN A 201 2.65 19.25 2.93
C GLN A 201 2.35 18.97 4.41
N SER A 202 2.10 17.73 4.79
CA SER A 202 1.78 17.33 6.17
C SER A 202 2.94 17.59 7.14
N GLY A 203 4.18 17.65 6.64
CA GLY A 203 5.39 17.74 7.47
C GLY A 203 5.69 16.45 8.25
N SER A 204 4.95 15.37 8.00
CA SER A 204 5.17 14.09 8.65
C SER A 204 6.28 13.30 7.95
N GLU A 205 7.23 12.79 8.74
CA GLU A 205 8.24 11.85 8.26
C GLU A 205 7.70 10.41 8.12
N ARG A 206 6.44 10.18 8.52
CA ARG A 206 5.80 8.86 8.50
C ARG A 206 4.78 8.69 7.38
N LEU A 207 4.36 9.77 6.74
CA LEU A 207 3.36 9.73 5.67
C LEU A 207 4.02 9.96 4.32
N ASN A 208 3.76 9.05 3.38
CA ASN A 208 4.27 9.14 2.02
C ASN A 208 3.15 8.86 1.02
N GLY A 209 3.18 9.57 -0.10
CA GLY A 209 2.33 9.30 -1.25
C GLY A 209 3.05 8.51 -2.33
N PHE A 210 2.31 7.77 -3.15
CA PHE A 210 2.81 7.09 -4.34
C PHE A 210 1.76 7.07 -5.45
N LEU A 211 2.14 6.69 -6.67
CA LEU A 211 1.21 6.54 -7.79
C LEU A 211 0.75 5.08 -7.90
N PHE A 212 -0.57 4.89 -8.05
CA PHE A 212 -1.16 3.57 -8.05
C PHE A 212 -2.10 3.32 -9.26
N PRO A 213 -1.56 3.18 -10.49
CA PRO A 213 -2.33 2.57 -11.56
C PRO A 213 -2.68 1.14 -11.11
N TYR A 214 -3.96 0.91 -10.78
CA TYR A 214 -4.39 -0.22 -9.96
C TYR A 214 -3.93 -1.58 -10.50
N GLN A 215 -4.19 -1.81 -11.79
CA GLN A 215 -3.83 -3.05 -12.47
C GLN A 215 -3.40 -2.75 -13.90
N THR A 216 -2.22 -3.18 -14.31
CA THR A 216 -1.69 -2.88 -15.64
C THR A 216 -2.64 -3.29 -16.77
N ALA A 217 -3.34 -4.43 -16.65
CA ALA A 217 -4.32 -4.91 -17.62
C ALA A 217 -5.59 -4.06 -17.74
N ARG A 218 -5.78 -3.08 -16.84
CA ARG A 218 -6.91 -2.15 -16.79
C ARG A 218 -6.51 -0.71 -17.09
N CYS A 219 -5.27 -0.52 -17.50
CA CYS A 219 -4.71 0.77 -17.88
C CYS A 219 -4.28 0.73 -19.33
N SER A 220 -4.51 1.81 -20.08
CA SER A 220 -3.94 1.97 -21.41
C SER A 220 -2.45 2.24 -21.34
N ASP A 221 -1.77 2.07 -22.48
CA ASP A 221 -0.36 2.45 -22.62
C ASP A 221 -0.16 3.94 -22.32
N GLU A 222 -1.11 4.78 -22.72
CA GLU A 222 -1.09 6.22 -22.51
C GLU A 222 -1.15 6.56 -21.02
N LEU A 223 -2.05 5.93 -20.26
CA LEU A 223 -2.16 6.13 -18.81
C LEU A 223 -0.90 5.67 -18.07
N LEU A 224 -0.33 4.52 -18.47
CA LEU A 224 0.90 4.02 -17.88
C LEU A 224 2.10 4.92 -18.17
N LYS A 225 2.22 5.44 -19.40
CA LYS A 225 3.25 6.44 -19.79
C LYS A 225 3.08 7.74 -19.02
N GLU A 226 1.84 8.25 -18.92
CA GLU A 226 1.56 9.46 -18.13
C GLU A 226 1.90 9.25 -16.65
N THR A 227 1.58 8.10 -16.07
CA THR A 227 1.98 7.75 -14.71
C THR A 227 3.50 7.85 -14.52
N MET A 228 4.29 7.32 -15.45
CA MET A 228 5.75 7.39 -15.37
C MET A 228 6.27 8.82 -15.56
N HIS A 229 5.65 9.60 -16.44
CA HIS A 229 5.97 11.02 -16.60
C HIS A 229 5.73 11.79 -15.30
N GLN A 230 4.57 11.59 -14.67
CA GLN A 230 4.27 12.22 -13.37
C GLN A 230 5.22 11.75 -12.26
N SER A 231 5.55 10.46 -12.21
CA SER A 231 6.55 9.93 -11.26
C SER A 231 7.89 10.66 -11.41
N GLN A 232 8.40 10.78 -12.63
CA GLN A 232 9.67 11.46 -12.92
C GLN A 232 9.64 12.95 -12.58
N SER A 233 8.55 13.65 -12.91
CA SER A 233 8.38 15.07 -12.61
C SER A 233 8.37 15.38 -11.10
N LEU A 234 7.97 14.40 -10.30
CA LEU A 234 7.93 14.47 -8.83
C LEU A 234 9.21 13.87 -8.17
N GLY A 235 10.30 13.71 -8.91
CA GLY A 235 11.57 13.21 -8.38
C GLY A 235 11.68 11.68 -8.30
N ASN A 236 11.07 10.98 -9.24
CA ASN A 236 10.97 9.53 -9.31
C ASN A 236 10.17 8.93 -8.13
N ILE A 237 9.03 9.54 -7.84
CA ILE A 237 8.15 9.03 -6.79
C ILE A 237 7.74 7.58 -7.12
N HIS A 238 7.56 6.78 -6.08
CA HIS A 238 7.24 5.37 -6.21
C HIS A 238 5.95 5.13 -7.01
N VAL A 239 5.97 4.13 -7.88
CA VAL A 239 4.82 3.65 -8.66
C VAL A 239 4.57 2.18 -8.30
N ARG A 240 3.33 1.83 -8.04
CA ARG A 240 2.95 0.47 -7.70
C ARG A 240 1.74 0.03 -8.52
N SER A 241 1.74 -1.20 -9.01
CA SER A 241 0.62 -1.73 -9.80
C SER A 241 0.47 -3.23 -9.60
N HIS A 242 -0.77 -3.73 -9.64
CA HIS A 242 -1.00 -5.16 -9.78
C HIS A 242 -0.64 -5.59 -11.21
N PHE A 243 0.06 -6.69 -11.31
CA PHE A 243 0.60 -7.18 -12.57
C PHE A 243 0.48 -8.70 -12.64
N SER A 244 -0.07 -9.20 -13.73
CA SER A 244 -0.13 -10.64 -14.02
C SER A 244 -0.63 -11.47 -12.83
N GLN A 245 -1.71 -10.99 -12.21
CA GLN A 245 -2.31 -11.64 -11.04
C GLN A 245 -3.08 -12.89 -11.41
N ARG A 246 -3.74 -12.90 -12.57
CA ARG A 246 -4.62 -13.95 -13.05
C ARG A 246 -4.14 -14.49 -14.39
N ILE A 247 -4.34 -15.78 -14.60
CA ILE A 247 -4.01 -16.43 -15.88
C ILE A 247 -4.79 -15.84 -17.06
N GLU A 248 -6.00 -15.30 -16.81
CA GLU A 248 -6.82 -14.64 -17.82
C GLU A 248 -6.16 -13.39 -18.36
N GLU A 249 -5.51 -12.60 -17.51
CA GLU A 249 -4.76 -11.40 -17.91
C GLU A 249 -3.63 -11.78 -18.88
N PHE A 250 -2.86 -12.80 -18.52
CA PHE A 250 -1.81 -13.34 -19.38
C PHE A 250 -2.37 -13.83 -20.73
N LYS A 251 -3.45 -14.64 -20.72
CA LYS A 251 -4.08 -15.16 -21.94
C LYS A 251 -4.63 -14.04 -22.82
N GLN A 252 -5.29 -13.03 -22.22
CA GLN A 252 -5.80 -11.86 -22.97
C GLN A 252 -4.68 -11.04 -23.57
N HIS A 253 -3.58 -10.85 -22.85
CA HIS A 253 -2.41 -10.15 -23.36
C HIS A 253 -1.77 -10.91 -24.53
N LYS A 254 -1.55 -12.23 -24.35
CA LYS A 254 -0.95 -13.08 -25.38
C LYS A 254 -1.78 -13.19 -26.65
N ALA A 255 -3.11 -13.05 -26.54
CA ALA A 255 -4.00 -13.02 -27.69
C ALA A 255 -3.92 -11.70 -28.49
N LYS A 256 -3.39 -10.64 -27.89
CA LYS A 256 -3.28 -9.30 -28.52
C LYS A 256 -1.91 -9.00 -29.10
N THR A 257 -0.88 -9.65 -28.60
CA THR A 257 0.52 -9.36 -28.93
C THR A 257 1.40 -10.58 -28.74
N ASP A 258 2.49 -10.66 -29.53
CA ASP A 258 3.53 -11.68 -29.36
C ASP A 258 4.50 -11.37 -28.22
N LYS A 259 4.49 -10.15 -27.69
CA LYS A 259 5.33 -9.77 -26.55
C LYS A 259 4.87 -10.44 -25.28
N SER A 260 5.79 -10.77 -24.37
CA SER A 260 5.46 -11.06 -23.00
C SER A 260 4.93 -9.81 -22.30
N MET A 261 4.24 -9.98 -21.17
CA MET A 261 3.73 -8.84 -20.40
C MET A 261 4.87 -7.92 -19.88
N VAL A 262 6.03 -8.49 -19.58
CA VAL A 262 7.22 -7.73 -19.15
C VAL A 262 7.82 -6.95 -20.31
N GLU A 263 8.00 -7.59 -21.49
CA GLU A 263 8.49 -6.91 -22.72
C GLU A 263 7.54 -5.78 -23.15
N TRP A 264 6.23 -5.97 -22.99
CA TRP A 264 5.27 -4.90 -23.22
C TRP A 264 5.52 -3.70 -22.31
N LEU A 265 5.56 -3.91 -20.97
CA LEU A 265 5.81 -2.83 -20.00
C LEU A 265 7.15 -2.14 -20.25
N GLN A 266 8.18 -2.91 -20.61
CA GLN A 266 9.48 -2.35 -20.99
C GLN A 266 9.38 -1.49 -22.24
N SER A 267 8.65 -1.98 -23.27
CA SER A 267 8.52 -1.27 -24.55
C SER A 267 7.78 0.07 -24.46
N ILE A 268 6.91 0.23 -23.44
CA ILE A 268 6.21 1.49 -23.18
C ILE A 268 6.91 2.36 -22.13
N GLY A 269 8.06 1.93 -21.59
CA GLY A 269 8.83 2.69 -20.62
C GLY A 269 8.25 2.68 -19.20
N PHE A 270 7.41 1.68 -18.86
CA PHE A 270 6.79 1.60 -17.53
C PHE A 270 7.72 0.98 -16.47
N LEU A 271 8.74 0.23 -16.86
CA LEU A 271 9.66 -0.40 -15.91
C LEU A 271 10.77 0.56 -15.49
N GLY A 272 11.08 0.58 -14.20
CA GLY A 272 12.15 1.39 -13.61
C GLY A 272 12.37 1.04 -12.15
N GLY A 273 13.46 1.57 -11.56
CA GLY A 273 13.80 1.30 -10.15
C GLY A 273 12.77 1.79 -9.13
N GLN A 274 11.92 2.74 -9.54
CA GLN A 274 10.82 3.27 -8.72
C GLN A 274 9.53 2.46 -8.85
N VAL A 275 9.48 1.40 -9.67
CA VAL A 275 8.25 0.61 -9.93
C VAL A 275 8.26 -0.68 -9.13
N SER A 276 7.16 -0.96 -8.45
CA SER A 276 6.85 -2.25 -7.82
C SER A 276 5.67 -2.92 -8.50
N LEU A 277 5.89 -4.13 -8.98
CA LEU A 277 4.86 -4.97 -9.57
C LEU A 277 4.39 -6.01 -8.55
N ILE A 278 3.09 -5.98 -8.24
CA ILE A 278 2.48 -6.88 -7.27
C ILE A 278 2.03 -8.14 -7.98
N HIS A 279 2.22 -9.29 -7.35
CA HIS A 279 1.91 -10.65 -7.79
C HIS A 279 2.93 -11.22 -8.79
N ALA A 280 2.98 -10.74 -10.03
CA ALA A 280 3.89 -11.21 -11.08
C ALA A 280 3.93 -12.75 -11.22
N LYS A 281 2.74 -13.39 -11.33
CA LYS A 281 2.62 -14.84 -11.27
C LYS A 281 2.76 -15.55 -12.63
N TYR A 282 2.43 -14.87 -13.73
CA TYR A 282 2.34 -15.46 -15.06
C TYR A 282 3.17 -14.71 -16.09
#